data_00277dc901af5d2ec1f3027e46f4fbd1
#
_entry.id   00277dc901af5d2ec1f3027e46f4fbd1
#
_cell.length_a   1.000
_cell.length_b   1.000
_cell.length_c   1.000
_cell.angle_alpha   90.00
_cell.angle_beta   90.00
_cell.angle_gamma   90.00
#
_symmetry.space_group_name_H-M   'P 1'
#
loop_
_entity.id
_entity.type
_entity.pdbx_description
1 polymer ?
#
loop_
_entity_poly.entity_id
_entity_poly.type
_entity_poly.pdbx_seq_one_letter_code
_entity_poly.pdbx_strand_id
1 'polypeptide(L)'
;MSQLNFDISAALTADTQNSFDTALAALEAPLAEWREAPLPHFTLPEKTDDLPALTEMAADMVDAFARVIVLGTGGSSLGAQVLAQIHGWGTPSGQLKGPQLIFADNLDATSLAQLLTPEHLAETGFLVVSKSGGTAETMMQLCCVLPALEAARLEPARHIFGISGTGDVVLRRLAHKYGLRLLDHEADIGGRFAVLSNVGLLPALLAGCDIEAIRSGARENVAALFDNGASGHAAAQGAALQFAHMQAGRMVSVLMPYADRLDRLTFWFRQLWAESLGKGGSGSLPANALGPVDQHSQVQLYLDGPDDKLFTLISHATCGVGPKVPASFGADPALGFMVERSIGDLVDAEARATRDTLIAHGRPVRHMQLPDTDEAIIGALLMHFMLETIMAAALMGIDAFDQPAVEDGKKKAMQYMLDMAT
;
A
#
# COMPACT_ATOMS: atom_id res chain seq x y z
N MET A 1 5.06 22.40 -6.14
CA MET A 1 5.72 21.15 -5.74
C MET A 1 5.56 20.97 -4.25
N SER A 2 4.73 20.08 -3.83
CA SER A 2 4.54 19.71 -2.42
C SER A 2 5.67 18.75 -2.04
N GLN A 3 6.81 19.27 -1.60
CA GLN A 3 7.85 18.42 -1.02
C GLN A 3 7.30 17.79 0.26
N LEU A 4 7.35 16.47 0.34
CA LEU A 4 7.17 15.75 1.60
C LEU A 4 8.21 16.29 2.58
N ASN A 5 7.76 16.86 3.69
CA ASN A 5 8.69 17.29 4.74
C ASN A 5 9.17 16.04 5.50
N PHE A 6 10.46 15.78 5.45
CA PHE A 6 11.09 14.59 5.95
C PHE A 6 12.15 14.95 6.99
N ASP A 7 11.90 14.61 8.24
CA ASP A 7 12.81 14.89 9.36
C ASP A 7 13.33 13.57 9.96
N ILE A 8 14.64 13.37 9.86
CA ILE A 8 15.36 12.21 10.42
C ILE A 8 16.26 12.59 11.60
N SER A 9 16.26 13.84 12.02
CA SER A 9 17.21 14.34 13.04
C SER A 9 17.13 13.56 14.35
N ALA A 10 15.92 13.15 14.76
CA ALA A 10 15.70 12.34 15.95
C ALA A 10 15.82 10.82 15.70
N ALA A 11 16.02 10.40 14.45
CA ALA A 11 16.29 9.01 14.12
C ALA A 11 17.78 8.70 14.03
N LEU A 12 18.63 9.70 13.76
CA LEU A 12 20.08 9.52 13.74
C LEU A 12 20.61 9.49 15.17
N THR A 13 21.22 8.37 15.54
CA THR A 13 21.81 8.13 16.85
C THR A 13 23.32 7.97 16.72
N ALA A 14 24.07 8.10 17.82
CA ALA A 14 25.53 8.04 17.77
C ALA A 14 26.05 6.70 17.22
N ASP A 15 25.31 5.59 17.42
CA ASP A 15 25.65 4.26 16.94
C ASP A 15 25.25 4.03 15.45
N THR A 16 24.42 4.88 14.86
CA THR A 16 23.96 4.73 13.47
C THR A 16 24.56 5.77 12.51
N GLN A 17 25.07 6.91 13.00
CA GLN A 17 25.51 8.03 12.16
C GLN A 17 26.56 7.62 11.10
N ASN A 18 27.62 6.93 11.51
CA ASN A 18 28.68 6.54 10.56
C ASN A 18 28.21 5.53 9.53
N SER A 19 27.35 4.58 9.93
CA SER A 19 26.74 3.60 9.00
C SER A 19 25.78 4.29 8.03
N PHE A 20 24.99 5.26 8.50
CA PHE A 20 24.13 6.09 7.67
C PHE A 20 24.90 6.86 6.60
N ASP A 21 25.95 7.61 7.00
CA ASP A 21 26.74 8.40 6.07
C ASP A 21 27.43 7.52 5.01
N THR A 22 27.94 6.36 5.44
CA THR A 22 28.56 5.39 4.53
C THR A 22 27.54 4.79 3.56
N ALA A 23 26.36 4.39 4.05
CA ALA A 23 25.28 3.84 3.23
C ALA A 23 24.77 4.87 2.23
N LEU A 24 24.57 6.13 2.66
CA LEU A 24 24.10 7.20 1.80
C LEU A 24 25.09 7.47 0.65
N ALA A 25 26.39 7.51 0.94
CA ALA A 25 27.42 7.66 -0.09
C ALA A 25 27.47 6.44 -1.05
N ALA A 26 27.21 5.23 -0.55
CA ALA A 26 27.21 4.02 -1.37
C ALA A 26 26.04 3.98 -2.38
N LEU A 27 24.99 4.75 -2.18
CA LEU A 27 23.85 4.84 -3.11
C LEU A 27 24.16 5.63 -4.39
N GLU A 28 25.20 6.45 -4.43
CA GLU A 28 25.54 7.22 -5.63
C GLU A 28 25.89 6.35 -6.84
N ALA A 29 26.51 5.18 -6.61
CA ALA A 29 26.86 4.25 -7.70
C ALA A 29 25.62 3.64 -8.35
N PRO A 30 24.69 2.97 -7.62
CA PRO A 30 23.46 2.45 -8.23
C PRO A 30 22.59 3.55 -8.82
N LEU A 31 22.55 4.76 -8.24
CA LEU A 31 21.81 5.89 -8.83
C LEU A 31 22.37 6.31 -10.18
N ALA A 32 23.71 6.31 -10.36
CA ALA A 32 24.34 6.60 -11.64
C ALA A 32 23.96 5.51 -12.70
N GLU A 33 23.98 4.23 -12.32
CA GLU A 33 23.56 3.12 -13.19
C GLU A 33 22.08 3.26 -13.59
N TRP A 34 21.19 3.55 -12.64
CA TRP A 34 19.76 3.70 -12.90
C TRP A 34 19.41 4.95 -13.69
N ARG A 35 20.27 5.98 -13.68
CA ARG A 35 20.12 7.16 -14.56
C ARG A 35 20.38 6.80 -16.02
N GLU A 36 21.36 5.92 -16.30
CA GLU A 36 21.70 5.47 -17.63
C GLU A 36 20.73 4.37 -18.14
N ALA A 37 20.31 3.47 -17.24
CA ALA A 37 19.39 2.36 -17.52
C ALA A 37 18.29 2.31 -16.47
N PRO A 38 17.22 3.12 -16.60
CA PRO A 38 16.15 3.20 -15.62
C PRO A 38 15.44 1.86 -15.42
N LEU A 39 15.15 1.55 -14.15
CA LEU A 39 14.31 0.40 -13.84
C LEU A 39 12.88 0.63 -14.33
N PRO A 40 12.14 -0.43 -14.76
CA PRO A 40 10.75 -0.31 -15.18
C PRO A 40 9.84 0.36 -14.13
N HIS A 41 10.17 0.22 -12.85
CA HIS A 41 9.48 0.85 -11.72
C HIS A 41 9.57 2.37 -11.73
N PHE A 42 10.66 2.93 -12.25
CA PHE A 42 10.90 4.38 -12.30
C PHE A 42 10.21 5.03 -13.51
N THR A 43 10.06 4.28 -14.61
CA THR A 43 9.40 4.76 -15.83
C THR A 43 7.89 4.50 -15.86
N LEU A 44 7.39 3.57 -15.03
CA LEU A 44 5.96 3.24 -14.97
C LEU A 44 5.05 4.47 -14.74
N PRO A 45 5.41 5.47 -13.91
CA PRO A 45 4.57 6.67 -13.73
C PRO A 45 4.48 7.58 -14.97
N GLU A 46 5.36 7.39 -15.95
CA GLU A 46 5.32 8.14 -17.22
C GLU A 46 4.37 7.52 -18.26
N LYS A 47 3.92 6.29 -18.02
CA LYS A 47 3.07 5.54 -18.93
C LYS A 47 1.70 6.21 -19.08
N THR A 48 1.23 6.36 -20.33
CA THR A 48 -0.06 6.99 -20.65
C THR A 48 -0.88 6.18 -21.68
N ASP A 49 -0.26 5.22 -22.34
CA ASP A 49 -0.90 4.41 -23.39
C ASP A 49 -1.94 3.41 -22.86
N ASP A 50 -1.88 3.11 -21.56
CA ASP A 50 -2.84 2.26 -20.83
C ASP A 50 -4.07 3.03 -20.32
N LEU A 51 -3.98 4.37 -20.15
CA LEU A 51 -5.05 5.19 -19.58
C LEU A 51 -6.40 5.09 -20.31
N PRO A 52 -6.46 5.11 -21.65
CA PRO A 52 -7.74 5.00 -22.35
C PRO A 52 -8.49 3.70 -22.03
N ALA A 53 -7.79 2.56 -22.07
CA ALA A 53 -8.40 1.25 -21.80
C ALA A 53 -8.82 1.10 -20.33
N LEU A 54 -8.03 1.66 -19.40
CA LEU A 54 -8.39 1.74 -17.98
C LEU A 54 -9.66 2.54 -17.76
N THR A 55 -9.73 3.74 -18.34
CA THR A 55 -10.86 4.66 -18.17
C THR A 55 -12.14 4.09 -18.77
N GLU A 56 -12.05 3.48 -19.95
CA GLU A 56 -13.19 2.81 -20.59
C GLU A 56 -13.73 1.67 -19.72
N MET A 57 -12.85 0.77 -19.25
CA MET A 57 -13.25 -0.36 -18.41
C MET A 57 -13.86 0.12 -17.09
N ALA A 58 -13.26 1.13 -16.45
CA ALA A 58 -13.78 1.70 -15.21
C ALA A 58 -15.16 2.32 -15.41
N ALA A 59 -15.38 3.09 -16.49
CA ALA A 59 -16.67 3.69 -16.81
C ALA A 59 -17.75 2.63 -16.99
N ASP A 60 -17.47 1.58 -17.77
CA ASP A 60 -18.41 0.47 -17.97
C ASP A 60 -18.78 -0.22 -16.65
N MET A 61 -17.81 -0.39 -15.75
CA MET A 61 -18.06 -1.01 -14.44
C MET A 61 -18.86 -0.09 -13.50
N VAL A 62 -18.57 1.21 -13.50
CA VAL A 62 -19.31 2.22 -12.70
C VAL A 62 -20.76 2.32 -13.15
N ASP A 63 -21.01 2.30 -14.47
CA ASP A 63 -22.35 2.41 -15.02
C ASP A 63 -23.19 1.14 -14.80
N ALA A 64 -22.53 -0.03 -14.78
CA ALA A 64 -23.23 -1.32 -14.72
C ALA A 64 -23.49 -1.82 -13.29
N PHE A 65 -22.67 -1.46 -12.30
CA PHE A 65 -22.69 -2.13 -11.02
C PHE A 65 -22.79 -1.18 -9.82
N ALA A 66 -23.63 -1.56 -8.86
CA ALA A 66 -23.70 -0.89 -7.55
C ALA A 66 -22.53 -1.30 -6.64
N ARG A 67 -21.95 -2.50 -6.86
CA ARG A 67 -20.77 -2.97 -6.13
C ARG A 67 -19.81 -3.74 -7.05
N VAL A 68 -18.51 -3.67 -6.72
CA VAL A 68 -17.46 -4.42 -7.40
C VAL A 68 -16.64 -5.20 -6.38
N ILE A 69 -16.54 -6.51 -6.61
CA ILE A 69 -15.71 -7.41 -5.79
C ILE A 69 -14.39 -7.64 -6.50
N VAL A 70 -13.29 -7.23 -5.85
CA VAL A 70 -11.93 -7.43 -6.34
C VAL A 70 -11.41 -8.77 -5.80
N LEU A 71 -11.16 -9.70 -6.71
CA LEU A 71 -10.58 -11.02 -6.43
C LEU A 71 -9.08 -10.98 -6.74
N GLY A 72 -8.26 -10.84 -5.73
CA GLY A 72 -6.81 -10.75 -5.87
C GLY A 72 -6.16 -10.69 -4.50
N THR A 73 -5.03 -11.36 -4.32
CA THR A 73 -4.35 -11.44 -3.03
C THR A 73 -2.99 -10.74 -3.05
N GLY A 74 -2.53 -10.27 -1.91
CA GLY A 74 -1.25 -9.59 -1.74
C GLY A 74 -1.10 -8.37 -2.65
N GLY A 75 -0.08 -8.33 -3.48
CA GLY A 75 0.18 -7.22 -4.39
C GLY A 75 -0.89 -6.98 -5.47
N SER A 76 -1.77 -7.96 -5.71
CA SER A 76 -2.94 -7.80 -6.58
C SER A 76 -4.10 -7.06 -5.91
N SER A 77 -3.97 -6.68 -4.63
CA SER A 77 -5.03 -6.05 -3.83
C SER A 77 -4.52 -4.87 -3.00
N LEU A 78 -3.44 -5.05 -2.23
CA LEU A 78 -3.02 -4.08 -1.20
C LEU A 78 -2.76 -2.68 -1.73
N GLY A 79 -2.10 -2.54 -2.89
CA GLY A 79 -1.87 -1.23 -3.51
C GLY A 79 -3.18 -0.54 -3.90
N ALA A 80 -4.13 -1.30 -4.45
CA ALA A 80 -5.46 -0.81 -4.79
C ALA A 80 -6.26 -0.37 -3.55
N GLN A 81 -6.13 -1.09 -2.42
CA GLN A 81 -6.74 -0.70 -1.15
C GLN A 81 -6.21 0.64 -0.63
N VAL A 82 -4.89 0.90 -0.76
CA VAL A 82 -4.32 2.22 -0.39
C VAL A 82 -5.01 3.33 -1.17
N LEU A 83 -5.10 3.19 -2.48
CA LEU A 83 -5.70 4.20 -3.35
C LEU A 83 -7.20 4.37 -3.10
N ALA A 84 -7.95 3.29 -2.94
CA ALA A 84 -9.37 3.36 -2.61
C ALA A 84 -9.63 4.02 -1.23
N GLN A 85 -8.70 3.87 -0.29
CA GLN A 85 -8.84 4.43 1.05
C GLN A 85 -8.72 5.96 1.07
N ILE A 86 -8.09 6.59 0.09
CA ILE A 86 -8.08 8.05 -0.06
C ILE A 86 -9.51 8.61 -0.09
N HIS A 87 -10.43 7.90 -0.77
CA HIS A 87 -11.85 8.25 -0.86
C HIS A 87 -12.73 7.53 0.18
N GLY A 88 -12.13 7.10 1.30
CA GLY A 88 -12.85 6.63 2.47
C GLY A 88 -13.17 5.14 2.50
N TRP A 89 -12.76 4.35 1.49
CA TRP A 89 -12.93 2.90 1.57
C TRP A 89 -12.25 2.35 2.84
N GLY A 90 -12.94 1.47 3.57
CA GLY A 90 -12.42 0.87 4.80
C GLY A 90 -12.30 1.82 6.01
N THR A 91 -12.74 3.08 5.88
CA THR A 91 -12.83 4.02 7.00
C THR A 91 -14.25 4.07 7.59
N PRO A 92 -14.46 4.64 8.79
CA PRO A 92 -15.81 4.80 9.36
C PRO A 92 -16.77 5.62 8.49
N SER A 93 -16.26 6.51 7.63
CA SER A 93 -17.11 7.30 6.71
C SER A 93 -17.61 6.48 5.50
N GLY A 94 -16.99 5.32 5.23
CA GLY A 94 -17.25 4.53 4.05
C GLY A 94 -16.70 5.14 2.76
N GLN A 95 -16.86 4.42 1.65
CA GLN A 95 -16.48 4.90 0.34
C GLN A 95 -17.41 6.03 -0.13
N LEU A 96 -16.82 7.14 -0.62
CA LEU A 96 -17.55 8.36 -0.93
C LEU A 96 -18.01 8.48 -2.40
N LYS A 97 -17.40 7.71 -3.32
CA LYS A 97 -17.66 7.79 -4.77
C LYS A 97 -17.67 6.40 -5.40
N GLY A 98 -18.32 6.29 -6.58
CA GLY A 98 -18.35 5.07 -7.37
C GLY A 98 -19.12 3.90 -6.74
N PRO A 99 -19.03 2.68 -7.32
CA PRO A 99 -19.61 1.47 -6.76
C PRO A 99 -18.93 1.08 -5.45
N GLN A 100 -19.66 0.40 -4.56
CA GLN A 100 -19.05 -0.15 -3.33
C GLN A 100 -17.94 -1.14 -3.69
N LEU A 101 -16.71 -0.86 -3.31
CA LEU A 101 -15.60 -1.78 -3.48
C LEU A 101 -15.52 -2.78 -2.32
N ILE A 102 -15.35 -4.06 -2.65
CA ILE A 102 -15.13 -5.14 -1.70
C ILE A 102 -13.87 -5.90 -2.14
N PHE A 103 -12.82 -5.86 -1.33
CA PHE A 103 -11.60 -6.61 -1.61
C PHE A 103 -11.68 -7.99 -0.93
N ALA A 104 -11.90 -9.03 -1.74
CA ALA A 104 -11.89 -10.42 -1.28
C ALA A 104 -10.47 -10.98 -1.43
N ASP A 105 -9.52 -10.39 -0.70
CA ASP A 105 -8.08 -10.63 -0.81
C ASP A 105 -7.58 -11.79 0.08
N ASN A 106 -8.45 -12.32 0.93
CA ASN A 106 -8.19 -13.52 1.71
C ASN A 106 -9.24 -14.58 1.40
N LEU A 107 -8.87 -15.87 1.50
CA LEU A 107 -9.83 -16.97 1.42
C LEU A 107 -10.51 -17.19 2.77
N ASP A 108 -11.79 -16.85 2.82
CA ASP A 108 -12.69 -17.24 3.88
C ASP A 108 -13.97 -17.81 3.28
N ALA A 109 -14.25 -19.07 3.59
CA ALA A 109 -15.36 -19.81 2.98
C ALA A 109 -16.73 -19.20 3.28
N THR A 110 -16.93 -18.70 4.49
CA THR A 110 -18.18 -18.07 4.92
C THR A 110 -18.38 -16.72 4.23
N SER A 111 -17.33 -15.89 4.20
CA SER A 111 -17.37 -14.59 3.55
C SER A 111 -17.65 -14.71 2.06
N LEU A 112 -16.97 -15.63 1.36
CA LEU A 112 -17.20 -15.82 -0.07
C LEU A 112 -18.63 -16.32 -0.34
N ALA A 113 -19.14 -17.26 0.45
CA ALA A 113 -20.53 -17.75 0.29
C ALA A 113 -21.56 -16.62 0.45
N GLN A 114 -21.34 -15.69 1.41
CA GLN A 114 -22.21 -14.52 1.60
C GLN A 114 -22.11 -13.52 0.43
N LEU A 115 -20.93 -13.34 -0.15
CA LEU A 115 -20.74 -12.45 -1.30
C LEU A 115 -21.43 -12.97 -2.57
N LEU A 116 -21.63 -14.28 -2.68
CA LEU A 116 -22.23 -14.96 -3.83
C LEU A 116 -23.73 -15.25 -3.67
N THR A 117 -24.40 -14.62 -2.71
CA THR A 117 -25.86 -14.76 -2.56
C THR A 117 -26.59 -14.18 -3.76
N PRO A 118 -27.66 -14.87 -4.28
CA PRO A 118 -28.34 -14.49 -5.52
C PRO A 118 -28.90 -13.06 -5.51
N GLU A 119 -29.29 -12.54 -4.35
CA GLU A 119 -29.96 -11.26 -4.17
C GLU A 119 -29.14 -10.07 -4.71
N HIS A 120 -27.83 -10.22 -4.72
CA HIS A 120 -26.93 -9.10 -5.09
C HIS A 120 -26.12 -9.37 -6.36
N LEU A 121 -26.14 -10.56 -6.93
CA LEU A 121 -25.29 -10.91 -8.07
C LEU A 121 -25.57 -10.04 -9.31
N ALA A 122 -26.83 -9.69 -9.55
CA ALA A 122 -27.21 -8.90 -10.72
C ALA A 122 -26.61 -7.47 -10.73
N GLU A 123 -26.35 -6.90 -9.56
CA GLU A 123 -25.76 -5.57 -9.38
C GLU A 123 -24.24 -5.62 -9.06
N THR A 124 -23.63 -6.81 -9.17
CA THR A 124 -22.24 -7.04 -8.80
C THR A 124 -21.34 -7.28 -10.01
N GLY A 125 -20.27 -6.49 -10.12
CA GLY A 125 -19.13 -6.77 -10.97
C GLY A 125 -18.00 -7.47 -10.21
N PHE A 126 -17.22 -8.30 -10.89
CA PHE A 126 -16.05 -8.99 -10.34
C PHE A 126 -14.81 -8.56 -11.11
N LEU A 127 -13.80 -8.06 -10.41
CA LEU A 127 -12.49 -7.74 -10.97
C LEU A 127 -11.47 -8.78 -10.49
N VAL A 128 -11.01 -9.62 -11.41
CA VAL A 128 -10.08 -10.72 -11.13
C VAL A 128 -8.65 -10.29 -11.45
N VAL A 129 -7.77 -10.25 -10.47
CA VAL A 129 -6.39 -9.76 -10.63
C VAL A 129 -5.38 -10.85 -10.30
N SER A 130 -4.63 -11.30 -11.30
CA SER A 130 -3.55 -12.29 -11.12
C SER A 130 -2.46 -12.15 -12.17
N LYS A 131 -1.25 -11.71 -11.79
CA LYS A 131 -0.09 -11.61 -12.71
C LYS A 131 0.25 -12.98 -13.32
N SER A 132 0.37 -14.02 -12.50
CA SER A 132 0.65 -15.39 -12.96
C SER A 132 -0.52 -16.01 -13.72
N GLY A 133 -1.71 -15.42 -13.61
CA GLY A 133 -2.97 -15.97 -14.13
C GLY A 133 -3.34 -17.34 -13.55
N GLY A 134 -2.68 -17.79 -12.47
CA GLY A 134 -2.86 -19.11 -11.88
C GLY A 134 -2.76 -19.10 -10.35
N THR A 135 -2.84 -17.95 -9.67
CA THR A 135 -2.85 -17.86 -8.21
C THR A 135 -4.01 -18.69 -7.66
N ALA A 136 -3.71 -19.68 -6.81
CA ALA A 136 -4.68 -20.69 -6.38
C ALA A 136 -5.91 -20.06 -5.71
N GLU A 137 -5.71 -19.10 -4.83
CA GLU A 137 -6.75 -18.38 -4.11
C GLU A 137 -7.70 -17.66 -5.08
N THR A 138 -7.14 -16.85 -5.98
CA THR A 138 -7.89 -16.09 -6.97
C THR A 138 -8.64 -17.02 -7.94
N MET A 139 -7.99 -18.09 -8.39
CA MET A 139 -8.64 -19.07 -9.29
C MET A 139 -9.75 -19.85 -8.58
N MET A 140 -9.58 -20.22 -7.32
CA MET A 140 -10.63 -20.86 -6.52
C MET A 140 -11.86 -19.95 -6.41
N GLN A 141 -11.68 -18.68 -6.08
CA GLN A 141 -12.76 -17.70 -6.01
C GLN A 141 -13.45 -17.54 -7.37
N LEU A 142 -12.70 -17.35 -8.47
CA LEU A 142 -13.27 -17.23 -9.81
C LEU A 142 -14.07 -18.47 -10.21
N CYS A 143 -13.56 -19.68 -9.92
CA CYS A 143 -14.26 -20.94 -10.20
C CYS A 143 -15.53 -21.12 -9.37
N CYS A 144 -15.69 -20.41 -8.24
CA CYS A 144 -16.94 -20.34 -7.49
C CYS A 144 -17.89 -19.28 -8.03
N VAL A 145 -17.37 -18.13 -8.51
CA VAL A 145 -18.16 -17.04 -9.08
C VAL A 145 -18.85 -17.47 -10.38
N LEU A 146 -18.13 -18.15 -11.28
CA LEU A 146 -18.67 -18.56 -12.59
C LEU A 146 -19.98 -19.34 -12.48
N PRO A 147 -20.06 -20.48 -11.74
CA PRO A 147 -21.30 -21.23 -11.61
C PRO A 147 -22.38 -20.48 -10.82
N ALA A 148 -22.02 -19.58 -9.90
CA ALA A 148 -23.00 -18.76 -9.19
C ALA A 148 -23.71 -17.79 -10.14
N LEU A 149 -22.99 -17.15 -11.07
CA LEU A 149 -23.56 -16.29 -12.10
C LEU A 149 -24.45 -17.12 -13.06
N GLU A 150 -23.96 -18.29 -13.52
CA GLU A 150 -24.74 -19.18 -14.41
C GLU A 150 -26.06 -19.64 -13.74
N ALA A 151 -26.01 -20.03 -12.46
CA ALA A 151 -27.19 -20.42 -11.70
C ALA A 151 -28.19 -19.26 -11.54
N ALA A 152 -27.71 -18.03 -11.43
CA ALA A 152 -28.52 -16.81 -11.41
C ALA A 152 -28.97 -16.37 -12.81
N ARG A 153 -28.60 -17.09 -13.89
CA ARG A 153 -28.86 -16.77 -15.29
C ARG A 153 -28.25 -15.44 -15.74
N LEU A 154 -27.10 -15.10 -15.15
CA LEU A 154 -26.30 -13.92 -15.49
C LEU A 154 -25.15 -14.35 -16.42
N GLU A 155 -24.83 -13.49 -17.38
CA GLU A 155 -23.79 -13.74 -18.38
C GLU A 155 -22.41 -13.42 -17.78
N PRO A 156 -21.48 -14.40 -17.58
CA PRO A 156 -20.17 -14.12 -17.00
C PRO A 156 -19.39 -13.01 -17.73
N ALA A 157 -19.49 -12.94 -19.06
CA ALA A 157 -18.84 -11.94 -19.89
C ALA A 157 -19.22 -10.47 -19.54
N ARG A 158 -20.40 -10.27 -18.95
CA ARG A 158 -20.87 -8.95 -18.54
C ARG A 158 -20.50 -8.59 -17.11
N HIS A 159 -20.23 -9.58 -16.26
CA HIS A 159 -20.01 -9.41 -14.83
C HIS A 159 -18.55 -9.53 -14.42
N ILE A 160 -17.70 -10.18 -15.23
CA ILE A 160 -16.33 -10.48 -14.87
C ILE A 160 -15.35 -9.74 -15.77
N PHE A 161 -14.48 -8.98 -15.15
CA PHE A 161 -13.36 -8.24 -15.72
C PHE A 161 -12.07 -8.75 -15.10
N GLY A 162 -10.92 -8.55 -15.76
CA GLY A 162 -9.70 -9.03 -15.14
C GLY A 162 -8.44 -8.28 -15.56
N ILE A 163 -7.38 -8.51 -14.79
CA ILE A 163 -6.02 -8.06 -15.08
C ILE A 163 -5.10 -9.27 -14.95
N SER A 164 -4.39 -9.61 -16.04
CA SER A 164 -3.56 -10.82 -16.11
C SER A 164 -2.26 -10.56 -16.85
N GLY A 165 -1.22 -11.29 -16.48
CA GLY A 165 -0.02 -11.37 -17.31
C GLY A 165 -0.35 -11.90 -18.70
N THR A 166 0.51 -11.62 -19.67
CA THR A 166 0.39 -12.11 -21.05
C THR A 166 0.77 -13.59 -21.17
N GLY A 167 0.40 -14.24 -22.27
CA GLY A 167 0.73 -15.63 -22.56
C GLY A 167 -0.37 -16.64 -22.21
N ASP A 168 -0.05 -17.92 -22.28
CA ASP A 168 -0.99 -19.04 -22.03
C ASP A 168 -1.09 -19.33 -20.52
N VAL A 169 -1.85 -18.52 -19.80
CA VAL A 169 -2.14 -18.68 -18.37
C VAL A 169 -3.60 -19.04 -18.14
N VAL A 170 -3.91 -19.62 -16.97
CA VAL A 170 -5.25 -20.14 -16.64
C VAL A 170 -6.32 -19.05 -16.78
N LEU A 171 -6.08 -17.88 -16.22
CA LEU A 171 -7.05 -16.76 -16.29
C LEU A 171 -7.37 -16.36 -17.74
N ARG A 172 -6.37 -16.32 -18.64
CA ARG A 172 -6.61 -16.01 -20.06
C ARG A 172 -7.37 -17.10 -20.79
N ARG A 173 -7.11 -18.39 -20.48
CA ARG A 173 -7.91 -19.50 -21.03
C ARG A 173 -9.36 -19.42 -20.59
N LEU A 174 -9.61 -19.11 -19.31
CA LEU A 174 -10.97 -18.88 -18.81
C LEU A 174 -11.62 -17.66 -19.45
N ALA A 175 -10.87 -16.57 -19.60
CA ALA A 175 -11.35 -15.37 -20.26
C ALA A 175 -11.77 -15.64 -21.72
N HIS A 176 -10.96 -16.37 -22.47
CA HIS A 176 -11.32 -16.80 -23.84
C HIS A 176 -12.59 -17.68 -23.84
N LYS A 177 -12.66 -18.65 -22.91
CA LYS A 177 -13.81 -19.56 -22.84
C LYS A 177 -15.13 -18.87 -22.52
N TYR A 178 -15.10 -17.88 -21.62
CA TYR A 178 -16.29 -17.19 -21.12
C TYR A 178 -16.50 -15.78 -21.73
N GLY A 179 -15.64 -15.33 -22.64
CA GLY A 179 -15.70 -14.01 -23.26
C GLY A 179 -15.41 -12.86 -22.31
N LEU A 180 -14.55 -13.06 -21.30
CA LEU A 180 -14.24 -12.04 -20.28
C LEU A 180 -13.33 -10.96 -20.85
N ARG A 181 -13.51 -9.72 -20.42
CA ARG A 181 -12.64 -8.59 -20.78
C ARG A 181 -11.43 -8.53 -19.85
N LEU A 182 -10.22 -8.49 -20.41
CA LEU A 182 -8.98 -8.42 -19.65
C LEU A 182 -8.13 -7.23 -20.05
N LEU A 183 -7.48 -6.61 -19.07
CA LEU A 183 -6.30 -5.75 -19.25
C LEU A 183 -5.02 -6.55 -18.99
N ASP A 184 -3.94 -6.08 -19.56
CA ASP A 184 -2.62 -6.67 -19.33
C ASP A 184 -2.03 -6.21 -18.00
N HIS A 185 -1.43 -7.15 -17.28
CA HIS A 185 -0.55 -6.84 -16.16
C HIS A 185 0.85 -6.52 -16.71
N GLU A 186 1.49 -5.48 -16.18
CA GLU A 186 2.87 -5.13 -16.58
C GLU A 186 3.83 -6.30 -16.31
N ALA A 187 4.53 -6.74 -17.37
CA ALA A 187 5.37 -7.93 -17.31
C ALA A 187 6.52 -7.78 -16.31
N ASP A 188 7.19 -6.62 -16.33
CA ASP A 188 8.39 -6.34 -15.57
C ASP A 188 8.12 -5.77 -14.17
N ILE A 189 6.85 -5.60 -13.80
CA ILE A 189 6.44 -5.08 -12.50
C ILE A 189 5.95 -6.23 -11.61
N GLY A 190 6.61 -6.45 -10.48
CA GLY A 190 6.18 -7.41 -9.47
C GLY A 190 4.88 -6.97 -8.76
N GLY A 191 4.09 -7.93 -8.23
CA GLY A 191 2.78 -7.62 -7.61
C GLY A 191 2.87 -6.53 -6.52
N ARG A 192 3.82 -6.62 -5.59
CA ARG A 192 4.00 -5.63 -4.51
C ARG A 192 4.39 -4.22 -4.98
N PHE A 193 4.90 -4.11 -6.22
CA PHE A 193 5.24 -2.84 -6.87
C PHE A 193 4.17 -2.35 -7.86
N ALA A 194 3.05 -3.09 -8.03
CA ALA A 194 2.10 -2.86 -9.11
C ALA A 194 1.06 -1.75 -8.83
N VAL A 195 1.17 -1.03 -7.73
CA VAL A 195 0.18 0.00 -7.32
C VAL A 195 -0.04 1.10 -8.37
N LEU A 196 1.00 1.46 -9.14
CA LEU A 196 0.94 2.48 -10.20
C LEU A 196 0.65 1.90 -11.60
N SER A 197 0.37 0.60 -11.70
CA SER A 197 -0.06 -0.09 -12.92
C SER A 197 -1.58 -0.27 -12.95
N ASN A 198 -2.10 -0.93 -13.99
CA ASN A 198 -3.52 -1.30 -14.11
C ASN A 198 -4.09 -1.92 -12.83
N VAL A 199 -3.25 -2.65 -12.08
CA VAL A 199 -3.63 -3.37 -10.85
C VAL A 199 -4.11 -2.43 -9.74
N GLY A 200 -3.41 -1.33 -9.51
CA GLY A 200 -3.82 -0.33 -8.52
C GLY A 200 -4.79 0.69 -9.09
N LEU A 201 -4.55 1.11 -10.36
CA LEU A 201 -5.24 2.25 -10.94
C LEU A 201 -6.69 1.96 -11.36
N LEU A 202 -7.02 0.72 -11.80
CA LEU A 202 -8.41 0.40 -12.13
C LEU A 202 -9.33 0.46 -10.89
N PRO A 203 -9.01 -0.18 -9.76
CA PRO A 203 -9.80 0.02 -8.54
C PRO A 203 -9.78 1.46 -8.01
N ALA A 204 -8.69 2.21 -8.22
CA ALA A 204 -8.62 3.63 -7.87
C ALA A 204 -9.64 4.47 -8.66
N LEU A 205 -9.77 4.24 -9.97
CA LEU A 205 -10.81 4.86 -10.81
C LEU A 205 -12.21 4.51 -10.31
N LEU A 206 -12.46 3.24 -9.95
CA LEU A 206 -13.74 2.80 -9.38
C LEU A 206 -14.03 3.50 -8.03
N ALA A 207 -13.01 3.85 -7.26
CA ALA A 207 -13.14 4.66 -6.05
C ALA A 207 -13.30 6.16 -6.32
N GLY A 208 -13.12 6.61 -7.58
CA GLY A 208 -13.23 7.99 -8.00
C GLY A 208 -11.94 8.81 -7.85
N CYS A 209 -10.78 8.15 -7.82
CA CYS A 209 -9.47 8.80 -7.76
C CYS A 209 -9.06 9.38 -9.12
N ASP A 210 -8.29 10.46 -9.08
CA ASP A 210 -7.55 10.98 -10.23
C ASP A 210 -6.23 10.21 -10.40
N ILE A 211 -6.23 9.25 -11.32
CA ILE A 211 -5.05 8.38 -11.56
C ILE A 211 -3.89 9.12 -12.25
N GLU A 212 -4.18 10.19 -12.99
CA GLU A 212 -3.12 11.02 -13.60
C GLU A 212 -2.39 11.83 -12.53
N ALA A 213 -3.12 12.36 -11.55
CA ALA A 213 -2.53 13.02 -10.38
C ALA A 213 -1.66 12.04 -9.56
N ILE A 214 -2.12 10.80 -9.33
CA ILE A 214 -1.33 9.75 -8.66
C ILE A 214 -0.02 9.52 -9.40
N ARG A 215 -0.06 9.27 -10.72
CA ARG A 215 1.16 9.06 -11.51
C ARG A 215 2.02 10.31 -11.59
N SER A 216 1.44 11.50 -11.62
CA SER A 216 2.22 12.75 -11.62
C SER A 216 3.05 12.90 -10.35
N GLY A 217 2.45 12.69 -9.18
CA GLY A 217 3.17 12.73 -7.92
C GLY A 217 4.31 11.70 -7.84
N ALA A 218 4.05 10.49 -8.32
CA ALA A 218 5.07 9.44 -8.39
C ALA A 218 6.22 9.81 -9.33
N ARG A 219 5.92 10.32 -10.52
CA ARG A 219 6.91 10.78 -11.52
C ARG A 219 7.77 11.93 -10.97
N GLU A 220 7.16 12.91 -10.33
CA GLU A 220 7.88 14.02 -9.71
C GLU A 220 8.85 13.55 -8.62
N ASN A 221 8.47 12.52 -7.86
CA ASN A 221 9.33 11.95 -6.82
C ASN A 221 10.56 11.24 -7.43
N VAL A 222 10.40 10.49 -8.54
CA VAL A 222 11.51 9.88 -9.28
C VAL A 222 12.43 10.96 -9.86
N ALA A 223 11.88 11.99 -10.50
CA ALA A 223 12.66 13.09 -11.05
C ALA A 223 13.49 13.78 -9.95
N ALA A 224 12.89 14.06 -8.79
CA ALA A 224 13.58 14.67 -7.66
C ALA A 224 14.74 13.81 -7.14
N LEU A 225 14.65 12.48 -7.17
CA LEU A 225 15.77 11.59 -6.81
C LEU A 225 16.96 11.78 -7.72
N PHE A 226 16.73 11.81 -9.02
CA PHE A 226 17.81 11.99 -9.99
C PHE A 226 18.36 13.42 -10.03
N ASP A 227 17.54 14.43 -9.74
CA ASP A 227 17.99 15.83 -9.72
C ASP A 227 18.83 16.15 -8.47
N ASN A 228 18.45 15.60 -7.31
CA ASN A 228 19.06 15.95 -6.02
C ASN A 228 20.16 14.95 -5.56
N GLY A 229 20.25 13.76 -6.19
CA GLY A 229 21.13 12.67 -5.75
C GLY A 229 20.72 12.05 -4.40
N ALA A 230 21.51 11.10 -3.91
CA ALA A 230 21.20 10.36 -2.68
C ALA A 230 21.06 11.28 -1.45
N SER A 231 22.02 12.19 -1.27
CA SER A 231 22.05 13.06 -0.09
C SER A 231 20.91 14.08 -0.04
N GLY A 232 20.38 14.46 -1.20
CA GLY A 232 19.31 15.45 -1.32
C GLY A 232 17.90 14.85 -1.38
N HIS A 233 17.74 13.51 -1.32
CA HIS A 233 16.46 12.86 -1.51
C HIS A 233 15.99 12.03 -0.31
N ALA A 234 14.76 12.28 0.15
CA ALA A 234 14.20 11.68 1.34
C ALA A 234 14.15 10.13 1.32
N ALA A 235 13.85 9.50 0.16
CA ALA A 235 13.81 8.04 0.07
C ALA A 235 15.22 7.41 0.16
N ALA A 236 16.25 8.07 -0.37
CA ALA A 236 17.63 7.61 -0.23
C ALA A 236 18.11 7.74 1.22
N GLN A 237 17.80 8.86 1.87
CA GLN A 237 18.06 9.04 3.30
C GLN A 237 17.29 7.99 4.13
N GLY A 238 16.03 7.67 3.76
CA GLY A 238 15.23 6.64 4.39
C GLY A 238 15.87 5.26 4.27
N ALA A 239 16.34 4.88 3.08
CA ALA A 239 17.01 3.60 2.83
C ALA A 239 18.31 3.47 3.64
N ALA A 240 19.15 4.52 3.64
CA ALA A 240 20.37 4.56 4.43
C ALA A 240 20.08 4.49 5.94
N LEU A 241 19.04 5.19 6.42
CA LEU A 241 18.61 5.16 7.80
C LEU A 241 18.14 3.76 8.23
N GLN A 242 17.25 3.14 7.47
CA GLN A 242 16.77 1.77 7.72
C GLN A 242 17.94 0.77 7.76
N PHE A 243 18.84 0.87 6.78
CA PHE A 243 20.03 0.02 6.72
C PHE A 243 20.93 0.21 7.96
N ALA A 244 21.21 1.45 8.35
CA ALA A 244 22.02 1.75 9.53
C ALA A 244 21.40 1.21 10.83
N HIS A 245 20.08 1.32 10.99
CA HIS A 245 19.38 0.76 12.13
C HIS A 245 19.38 -0.78 12.15
N MET A 246 19.24 -1.44 11.00
CA MET A 246 19.39 -2.90 10.89
C MET A 246 20.80 -3.34 11.31
N GLN A 247 21.84 -2.61 10.88
CA GLN A 247 23.22 -2.89 11.30
C GLN A 247 23.45 -2.69 12.80
N ALA A 248 22.72 -1.77 13.43
CA ALA A 248 22.73 -1.52 14.87
C ALA A 248 21.83 -2.48 15.66
N GLY A 249 21.20 -3.48 15.01
CA GLY A 249 20.34 -4.47 15.66
C GLY A 249 18.88 -4.05 15.87
N ARG A 250 18.46 -2.90 15.33
CA ARG A 250 17.04 -2.50 15.37
C ARG A 250 16.32 -3.13 14.17
N MET A 251 15.70 -4.29 14.46
CA MET A 251 15.15 -5.18 13.43
C MET A 251 13.64 -5.02 13.23
N VAL A 252 13.01 -3.99 13.80
CA VAL A 252 11.58 -3.68 13.61
C VAL A 252 11.43 -2.27 13.03
N SER A 253 10.77 -2.17 11.89
CA SER A 253 10.41 -0.90 11.25
C SER A 253 8.92 -0.62 11.49
N VAL A 254 8.61 0.29 12.40
CA VAL A 254 7.22 0.66 12.72
C VAL A 254 6.78 1.80 11.81
N LEU A 255 5.69 1.61 11.07
CA LEU A 255 5.05 2.66 10.28
C LEU A 255 3.71 3.04 10.93
N MET A 256 3.59 4.30 11.40
CA MET A 256 2.46 4.80 12.18
C MET A 256 1.91 6.12 11.60
N PRO A 257 0.97 6.06 10.64
CA PRO A 257 0.26 7.24 10.17
C PRO A 257 -0.81 7.70 11.18
N TYR A 258 -1.06 9.01 11.21
CA TYR A 258 -2.11 9.67 11.98
C TYR A 258 -3.29 10.08 11.09
N ALA A 259 -3.84 9.09 10.36
CA ALA A 259 -5.02 9.25 9.50
C ALA A 259 -5.61 7.89 9.14
N ASP A 260 -6.91 7.71 9.33
CA ASP A 260 -7.65 6.50 8.91
C ASP A 260 -7.42 6.18 7.42
N ARG A 261 -7.32 7.23 6.59
CA ARG A 261 -7.11 7.10 5.14
C ARG A 261 -5.71 6.64 4.74
N LEU A 262 -4.81 6.46 5.69
CA LEU A 262 -3.45 5.95 5.49
C LEU A 262 -3.21 4.59 6.17
N ASP A 263 -4.24 3.98 6.78
CA ASP A 263 -4.08 2.68 7.44
C ASP A 263 -3.59 1.62 6.45
N ARG A 264 -4.19 1.53 5.25
CA ARG A 264 -3.82 0.54 4.23
C ARG A 264 -2.42 0.75 3.64
N LEU A 265 -1.88 1.95 3.72
CA LEU A 265 -0.48 2.20 3.38
C LEU A 265 0.46 1.32 4.21
N THR A 266 0.16 1.11 5.50
CA THR A 266 0.99 0.30 6.39
C THR A 266 0.98 -1.19 5.99
N PHE A 267 -0.17 -1.72 5.53
CA PHE A 267 -0.30 -3.10 5.04
C PHE A 267 0.41 -3.30 3.70
N TRP A 268 0.29 -2.33 2.79
CA TRP A 268 1.01 -2.36 1.52
C TRP A 268 2.53 -2.25 1.74
N PHE A 269 3.00 -1.32 2.58
CA PHE A 269 4.40 -1.19 2.94
C PHE A 269 4.93 -2.47 3.58
N ARG A 270 4.15 -3.11 4.44
CA ARG A 270 4.52 -4.39 5.07
C ARG A 270 4.87 -5.45 4.02
N GLN A 271 4.05 -5.62 2.98
CA GLN A 271 4.35 -6.56 1.91
C GLN A 271 5.55 -6.10 1.07
N LEU A 272 5.55 -4.83 0.66
CA LEU A 272 6.63 -4.26 -0.14
C LEU A 272 7.99 -4.50 0.53
N TRP A 273 8.10 -4.16 1.81
CA TRP A 273 9.33 -4.26 2.58
C TRP A 273 9.73 -5.71 2.89
N ALA A 274 8.81 -6.49 3.44
CA ALA A 274 9.10 -7.85 3.90
C ALA A 274 9.52 -8.78 2.75
N GLU A 275 8.78 -8.81 1.64
CA GLU A 275 9.08 -9.67 0.50
C GLU A 275 10.33 -9.22 -0.27
N SER A 276 10.62 -7.91 -0.29
CA SER A 276 11.79 -7.40 -1.01
C SER A 276 13.08 -7.59 -0.23
N LEU A 277 13.05 -7.45 1.12
CA LEU A 277 14.26 -7.40 1.92
C LEU A 277 14.48 -8.62 2.82
N GLY A 278 13.47 -9.44 3.06
CA GLY A 278 13.57 -10.64 3.90
C GLY A 278 14.26 -11.80 3.19
N LYS A 279 15.58 -11.73 3.00
CA LYS A 279 16.37 -12.70 2.22
C LYS A 279 17.71 -13.00 2.87
N GLY A 280 18.19 -14.25 2.71
CA GLY A 280 19.51 -14.64 3.19
C GLY A 280 19.74 -14.45 4.70
N GLY A 281 18.70 -14.49 5.50
CA GLY A 281 18.75 -14.22 6.94
C GLY A 281 18.81 -12.74 7.32
N SER A 282 18.65 -11.84 6.35
CA SER A 282 18.62 -10.38 6.53
C SER A 282 17.21 -9.82 6.38
N GLY A 283 17.06 -8.52 6.69
CA GLY A 283 15.80 -7.79 6.63
C GLY A 283 15.26 -7.42 8.01
N SER A 284 14.41 -6.42 8.08
CA SER A 284 13.70 -6.01 9.31
C SER A 284 12.21 -6.31 9.20
N LEU A 285 11.55 -6.53 10.33
CA LEU A 285 10.12 -6.79 10.41
C LEU A 285 9.35 -5.46 10.27
N PRO A 286 8.57 -5.23 9.22
CA PRO A 286 7.69 -4.09 9.14
C PRO A 286 6.45 -4.30 10.04
N ALA A 287 6.24 -3.37 10.97
CA ALA A 287 5.13 -3.40 11.91
C ALA A 287 4.13 -2.28 11.62
N ASN A 288 2.86 -2.63 11.58
CA ASN A 288 1.75 -1.70 11.37
C ASN A 288 1.37 -1.03 12.70
N ALA A 289 1.11 0.27 12.66
CA ALA A 289 0.44 1.00 13.73
C ALA A 289 -0.42 2.10 13.11
N LEU A 290 -1.46 2.52 13.81
CA LEU A 290 -2.34 3.63 13.42
C LEU A 290 -2.50 4.61 14.59
N GLY A 291 -2.12 5.85 14.40
CA GLY A 291 -2.39 6.91 15.39
C GLY A 291 -3.75 7.57 15.14
N PRO A 292 -4.47 7.96 16.22
CA PRO A 292 -4.13 7.81 17.65
C PRO A 292 -4.42 6.44 18.27
N VAL A 293 -5.19 5.54 17.62
CA VAL A 293 -5.72 4.31 18.26
C VAL A 293 -4.65 3.43 18.89
N ASP A 294 -3.49 3.29 18.23
CA ASP A 294 -2.40 2.44 18.73
C ASP A 294 -1.55 3.08 19.84
N GLN A 295 -1.82 4.34 20.20
CA GLN A 295 -1.33 4.89 21.46
C GLN A 295 -1.90 4.14 22.67
N HIS A 296 -3.11 3.56 22.52
CA HIS A 296 -3.82 2.81 23.55
C HIS A 296 -3.52 1.31 23.52
N SER A 297 -2.76 0.82 22.55
CA SER A 297 -2.48 -0.62 22.39
C SER A 297 -0.98 -0.96 22.37
N GLN A 298 -0.11 -0.14 21.76
CA GLN A 298 1.27 -0.48 21.46
C GLN A 298 2.32 0.43 22.14
N VAL A 299 1.99 1.68 22.49
CA VAL A 299 2.98 2.67 22.96
C VAL A 299 3.67 2.23 24.25
N GLN A 300 3.01 1.48 25.13
CA GLN A 300 3.67 0.92 26.33
C GLN A 300 4.90 0.06 25.93
N LEU A 301 4.75 -0.82 24.93
CA LEU A 301 5.86 -1.64 24.43
C LEU A 301 6.93 -0.78 23.73
N TYR A 302 6.53 0.29 23.05
CA TYR A 302 7.44 1.17 22.34
C TYR A 302 8.35 1.94 23.29
N LEU A 303 7.82 2.39 24.42
CA LEU A 303 8.54 3.21 25.39
C LEU A 303 9.39 2.37 26.36
N ASP A 304 8.84 1.27 26.89
CA ASP A 304 9.42 0.50 27.99
C ASP A 304 9.91 -0.90 27.57
N GLY A 305 9.67 -1.30 26.33
CA GLY A 305 10.14 -2.55 25.75
C GLY A 305 11.57 -2.45 25.16
N PRO A 306 12.01 -3.49 24.40
CA PRO A 306 13.33 -3.51 23.78
C PRO A 306 13.58 -2.35 22.82
N ASP A 307 14.82 -1.81 22.81
CA ASP A 307 15.27 -0.81 21.84
C ASP A 307 15.68 -1.47 20.51
N ASP A 308 14.73 -2.12 19.87
CA ASP A 308 14.89 -2.89 18.63
C ASP A 308 14.09 -2.30 17.44
N LYS A 309 13.58 -1.07 17.59
CA LYS A 309 12.64 -0.46 16.64
C LYS A 309 13.13 0.88 16.10
N LEU A 310 12.88 1.11 14.79
CA LEU A 310 12.88 2.43 14.17
C LEU A 310 11.43 2.83 13.93
N PHE A 311 11.05 4.03 14.36
CA PHE A 311 9.69 4.56 14.19
C PHE A 311 9.62 5.53 13.00
N THR A 312 8.62 5.34 12.14
CA THR A 312 8.22 6.29 11.10
C THR A 312 6.84 6.79 11.43
N LEU A 313 6.74 8.04 11.86
CA LEU A 313 5.46 8.72 12.08
C LEU A 313 5.09 9.51 10.83
N ILE A 314 3.84 9.34 10.35
CA ILE A 314 3.31 10.13 9.23
C ILE A 314 2.16 10.97 9.77
N SER A 315 2.27 12.29 9.62
CA SER A 315 1.19 13.23 9.94
C SER A 315 0.84 14.10 8.73
N HIS A 316 -0.33 14.73 8.78
CA HIS A 316 -0.74 15.73 7.80
C HIS A 316 -1.41 16.91 8.49
N ALA A 317 -1.70 17.99 7.76
CA ALA A 317 -2.30 19.19 8.31
C ALA A 317 -3.75 18.93 8.74
N THR A 318 -3.99 18.76 10.05
CA THR A 318 -5.32 18.50 10.63
C THR A 318 -5.85 19.61 11.51
N CYS A 319 -5.04 20.60 11.90
CA CYS A 319 -5.46 21.70 12.78
C CYS A 319 -6.67 22.43 12.21
N GLY A 320 -7.72 22.58 13.04
CA GLY A 320 -8.97 23.25 12.66
C GLY A 320 -9.94 22.39 11.84
N VAL A 321 -9.55 21.16 11.48
CA VAL A 321 -10.38 20.25 10.66
C VAL A 321 -11.36 19.46 11.52
N GLY A 322 -12.58 19.28 11.02
CA GLY A 322 -13.63 18.47 11.64
C GLY A 322 -14.49 19.22 12.68
N PRO A 323 -15.40 18.51 13.34
CA PRO A 323 -16.27 19.07 14.37
C PRO A 323 -15.48 19.66 15.54
N LYS A 324 -16.04 20.74 16.13
CA LYS A 324 -15.48 21.40 17.32
C LYS A 324 -16.29 21.07 18.56
N VAL A 325 -15.61 21.02 19.71
CA VAL A 325 -16.27 20.87 21.01
C VAL A 325 -16.98 22.20 21.39
N PRO A 326 -18.30 22.22 21.59
CA PRO A 326 -19.03 23.44 21.90
C PRO A 326 -18.61 24.08 23.23
N ALA A 327 -18.72 25.41 23.35
CA ALA A 327 -18.42 26.18 24.55
C ALA A 327 -19.23 25.73 25.78
N SER A 328 -20.41 25.14 25.58
CA SER A 328 -21.27 24.63 26.66
C SER A 328 -20.64 23.54 27.52
N PHE A 329 -19.62 22.83 26.99
CA PHE A 329 -18.87 21.82 27.74
C PHE A 329 -17.79 22.42 28.67
N GLY A 330 -17.54 23.72 28.59
CA GLY A 330 -16.52 24.41 29.42
C GLY A 330 -16.83 24.50 30.90
N ALA A 331 -18.06 24.16 31.32
CA ALA A 331 -18.43 24.06 32.72
C ALA A 331 -17.74 22.92 33.46
N ASP A 332 -17.29 21.88 32.75
CA ASP A 332 -16.50 20.78 33.32
C ASP A 332 -14.99 21.08 33.15
N PRO A 333 -14.23 21.26 34.25
CA PRO A 333 -12.81 21.56 34.19
C PRO A 333 -11.98 20.49 33.47
N ALA A 334 -12.41 19.20 33.47
CA ALA A 334 -11.73 18.11 32.80
C ALA A 334 -11.82 18.20 31.25
N LEU A 335 -12.82 18.90 30.75
CA LEU A 335 -13.04 19.11 29.31
C LEU A 335 -12.50 20.46 28.79
N GLY A 336 -12.07 21.34 29.70
CA GLY A 336 -11.70 22.72 29.40
C GLY A 336 -10.64 22.84 28.28
N PHE A 337 -9.69 21.92 28.19
CA PHE A 337 -8.65 21.93 27.17
C PHE A 337 -9.15 21.59 25.75
N MET A 338 -10.34 20.97 25.64
CA MET A 338 -10.94 20.59 24.35
C MET A 338 -11.92 21.65 23.83
N VAL A 339 -12.40 22.57 24.67
CA VAL A 339 -13.43 23.55 24.32
C VAL A 339 -12.96 24.43 23.18
N GLU A 340 -13.83 24.63 22.16
CA GLU A 340 -13.57 25.37 20.92
C GLU A 340 -12.47 24.75 20.05
N ARG A 341 -11.95 23.56 20.39
CA ARG A 341 -10.98 22.81 19.61
C ARG A 341 -11.69 21.84 18.66
N SER A 342 -11.13 21.64 17.49
CA SER A 342 -11.57 20.64 16.53
C SER A 342 -11.02 19.24 16.86
N ILE A 343 -11.63 18.21 16.29
CA ILE A 343 -11.06 16.84 16.34
C ILE A 343 -9.64 16.83 15.77
N GLY A 344 -9.39 17.55 14.66
CA GLY A 344 -8.07 17.63 14.04
C GLY A 344 -7.02 18.32 14.91
N ASP A 345 -7.42 19.28 15.79
CA ASP A 345 -6.48 19.86 16.76
C ASP A 345 -5.97 18.81 17.76
N LEU A 346 -6.85 17.88 18.18
CA LEU A 346 -6.45 16.81 19.09
C LEU A 346 -5.54 15.79 18.38
N VAL A 347 -5.87 15.40 17.14
CA VAL A 347 -5.04 14.48 16.33
C VAL A 347 -3.61 15.04 16.14
N ASP A 348 -3.49 16.32 15.79
CA ASP A 348 -2.17 16.97 15.67
C ASP A 348 -1.40 16.99 17.00
N ALA A 349 -2.09 17.33 18.09
CA ALA A 349 -1.49 17.36 19.42
C ALA A 349 -0.99 15.97 19.85
N GLU A 350 -1.77 14.91 19.60
CA GLU A 350 -1.42 13.53 19.94
C GLU A 350 -0.26 12.99 19.08
N ALA A 351 -0.24 13.32 17.77
CA ALA A 351 0.88 12.97 16.90
C ALA A 351 2.20 13.58 17.38
N ARG A 352 2.18 14.87 17.73
CA ARG A 352 3.35 15.56 18.29
C ARG A 352 3.74 15.01 19.66
N ALA A 353 2.76 14.77 20.54
CA ALA A 353 3.01 14.22 21.87
C ALA A 353 3.66 12.84 21.79
N THR A 354 3.17 11.94 20.93
CA THR A 354 3.74 10.60 20.74
C THR A 354 5.16 10.67 20.22
N ARG A 355 5.40 11.51 19.18
CA ARG A 355 6.74 11.74 18.66
C ARG A 355 7.70 12.21 19.75
N ASP A 356 7.34 13.26 20.46
CA ASP A 356 8.20 13.88 21.45
C ASP A 356 8.45 12.95 22.64
N THR A 357 7.45 12.14 23.02
CA THR A 357 7.58 11.13 24.07
C THR A 357 8.53 10.00 23.66
N LEU A 358 8.41 9.47 22.43
CA LEU A 358 9.32 8.46 21.90
C LEU A 358 10.77 8.99 21.91
N ILE A 359 10.99 10.22 21.42
CA ILE A 359 12.30 10.87 21.39
C ILE A 359 12.86 11.04 22.81
N ALA A 360 12.04 11.50 23.76
CA ALA A 360 12.45 11.69 25.16
C ALA A 360 12.86 10.37 25.85
N HIS A 361 12.32 9.22 25.37
CA HIS A 361 12.71 7.89 25.82
C HIS A 361 13.86 7.28 25.00
N GLY A 362 14.55 8.08 24.18
CA GLY A 362 15.70 7.64 23.38
C GLY A 362 15.34 6.74 22.19
N ARG A 363 14.07 6.71 21.78
CA ARG A 363 13.64 5.91 20.64
C ARG A 363 13.93 6.65 19.34
N PRO A 364 14.51 6.01 18.30
CA PRO A 364 14.78 6.66 17.02
C PRO A 364 13.49 6.88 16.26
N VAL A 365 13.22 8.15 15.94
CA VAL A 365 11.98 8.57 15.24
C VAL A 365 12.32 9.37 14.00
N ARG A 366 11.86 8.92 12.83
CA ARG A 366 11.72 9.77 11.65
C ARG A 366 10.28 10.27 11.53
N HIS A 367 10.12 11.51 11.12
CA HIS A 367 8.81 12.12 10.94
C HIS A 367 8.61 12.55 9.48
N MET A 368 7.52 12.10 8.88
CA MET A 368 7.06 12.51 7.56
C MET A 368 5.82 13.35 7.73
N GLN A 369 5.89 14.62 7.36
CA GLN A 369 4.74 15.52 7.38
C GLN A 369 4.26 15.74 5.96
N LEU A 370 3.03 15.29 5.69
CA LEU A 370 2.37 15.49 4.41
C LEU A 370 1.66 16.84 4.42
N PRO A 371 1.72 17.61 3.32
CA PRO A 371 0.95 18.85 3.21
C PRO A 371 -0.57 18.58 3.11
N ASP A 372 -0.95 17.47 2.48
CA ASP A 372 -2.32 16.98 2.31
C ASP A 372 -2.29 15.44 2.14
N THR A 373 -3.44 14.85 1.88
CA THR A 373 -3.62 13.43 1.51
C THR A 373 -4.32 13.28 0.16
N ASP A 374 -4.07 14.21 -0.77
CA ASP A 374 -4.57 14.14 -2.13
C ASP A 374 -3.84 13.08 -2.98
N GLU A 375 -4.33 12.82 -4.18
CA GLU A 375 -3.84 11.80 -5.09
C GLU A 375 -2.37 11.99 -5.48
N ALA A 376 -1.93 13.24 -5.72
CA ALA A 376 -0.55 13.52 -6.10
C ALA A 376 0.41 13.26 -4.92
N ILE A 377 0.04 13.68 -3.72
CA ILE A 377 0.80 13.43 -2.49
C ILE A 377 0.91 11.93 -2.21
N ILE A 378 -0.20 11.19 -2.34
CA ILE A 378 -0.19 9.74 -2.11
C ILE A 378 0.61 9.03 -3.20
N GLY A 379 0.51 9.46 -4.46
CA GLY A 379 1.37 8.95 -5.55
C GLY A 379 2.86 9.15 -5.26
N ALA A 380 3.25 10.33 -4.79
CA ALA A 380 4.62 10.62 -4.37
C ALA A 380 5.05 9.77 -3.15
N LEU A 381 4.17 9.56 -2.17
CA LEU A 381 4.45 8.76 -0.97
C LEU A 381 4.63 7.27 -1.31
N LEU A 382 3.79 6.72 -2.18
CA LEU A 382 3.93 5.35 -2.68
C LEU A 382 5.27 5.16 -3.40
N MET A 383 5.61 6.09 -4.29
CA MET A 383 6.90 6.05 -4.98
C MET A 383 8.07 6.22 -4.01
N HIS A 384 7.95 7.08 -2.99
CA HIS A 384 8.96 7.21 -1.94
C HIS A 384 9.30 5.86 -1.30
N PHE A 385 8.30 5.09 -0.85
CA PHE A 385 8.54 3.79 -0.23
C PHE A 385 9.02 2.72 -1.21
N MET A 386 8.63 2.79 -2.49
CA MET A 386 9.19 1.92 -3.53
C MET A 386 10.68 2.21 -3.74
N LEU A 387 11.05 3.48 -3.89
CA LEU A 387 12.44 3.92 -4.02
C LEU A 387 13.27 3.55 -2.79
N GLU A 388 12.76 3.82 -1.59
CA GLU A 388 13.41 3.47 -0.31
C GLU A 388 13.69 1.96 -0.24
N THR A 389 12.71 1.13 -0.60
CA THR A 389 12.85 -0.33 -0.58
C THR A 389 13.87 -0.83 -1.60
N ILE A 390 13.86 -0.29 -2.83
CA ILE A 390 14.81 -0.67 -3.89
C ILE A 390 16.24 -0.27 -3.48
N MET A 391 16.43 0.92 -2.94
CA MET A 391 17.72 1.41 -2.48
C MET A 391 18.21 0.65 -1.24
N ALA A 392 17.32 0.29 -0.31
CA ALA A 392 17.69 -0.57 0.83
C ALA A 392 18.16 -1.95 0.36
N ALA A 393 17.50 -2.55 -0.64
CA ALA A 393 17.94 -3.81 -1.24
C ALA A 393 19.34 -3.70 -1.89
N ALA A 394 19.60 -2.59 -2.60
CA ALA A 394 20.92 -2.32 -3.18
C ALA A 394 22.01 -2.22 -2.11
N LEU A 395 21.75 -1.53 -0.99
CA LEU A 395 22.66 -1.46 0.16
C LEU A 395 22.90 -2.83 0.82
N MET A 396 21.90 -3.70 0.80
CA MET A 396 22.00 -5.07 1.33
C MET A 396 22.64 -6.05 0.34
N GLY A 397 22.84 -5.65 -0.92
CA GLY A 397 23.35 -6.53 -1.99
C GLY A 397 22.41 -7.66 -2.40
N ILE A 398 21.09 -7.42 -2.34
CA ILE A 398 20.05 -8.42 -2.65
C ILE A 398 19.13 -7.93 -3.77
N ASP A 399 18.48 -8.88 -4.46
CA ASP A 399 17.46 -8.56 -5.46
C ASP A 399 16.14 -8.15 -4.77
N ALA A 400 15.65 -6.92 -5.02
CA ALA A 400 14.39 -6.42 -4.48
C ALA A 400 13.16 -7.09 -5.11
N PHE A 401 13.26 -7.77 -6.23
CA PHE A 401 12.15 -8.11 -7.11
C PHE A 401 11.73 -9.58 -7.08
N ASP A 402 12.58 -10.48 -6.61
CA ASP A 402 12.27 -11.90 -6.44
C ASP A 402 11.70 -12.22 -5.04
N GLN A 403 11.19 -13.43 -4.84
CA GLN A 403 10.70 -13.96 -3.55
C GLN A 403 10.72 -15.50 -3.55
N PRO A 404 11.88 -16.15 -3.58
CA PRO A 404 11.98 -17.61 -3.78
C PRO A 404 11.42 -18.44 -2.61
N ALA A 405 11.41 -17.90 -1.39
CA ALA A 405 11.02 -18.66 -0.19
C ALA A 405 9.55 -19.08 -0.14
N VAL A 406 8.65 -18.41 -0.89
CA VAL A 406 7.19 -18.67 -0.82
C VAL A 406 6.74 -19.87 -1.66
N GLU A 407 7.59 -20.45 -2.52
CA GLU A 407 7.20 -21.48 -3.48
C GLU A 407 6.96 -22.85 -2.84
N ASP A 408 7.68 -23.21 -1.77
CA ASP A 408 7.54 -24.50 -1.10
C ASP A 408 6.13 -24.67 -0.48
N GLY A 409 5.62 -23.63 0.18
CA GLY A 409 4.27 -23.65 0.75
C GLY A 409 3.17 -23.87 -0.30
N LYS A 410 3.29 -23.23 -1.46
CA LYS A 410 2.32 -23.40 -2.57
C LYS A 410 2.30 -24.84 -3.10
N LYS A 411 3.49 -25.46 -3.28
CA LYS A 411 3.60 -26.86 -3.73
C LYS A 411 2.98 -27.82 -2.73
N LYS A 412 3.21 -27.61 -1.42
CA LYS A 412 2.60 -28.44 -0.37
C LYS A 412 1.10 -28.29 -0.31
N ALA A 413 0.57 -27.06 -0.40
CA ALA A 413 -0.87 -26.82 -0.43
C ALA A 413 -1.56 -27.56 -1.59
N MET A 414 -0.96 -27.48 -2.80
CA MET A 414 -1.46 -28.22 -3.96
C MET A 414 -1.46 -29.74 -3.73
N GLN A 415 -0.39 -30.30 -3.14
CA GLN A 415 -0.32 -31.73 -2.84
C GLN A 415 -1.41 -32.14 -1.84
N TYR A 416 -1.61 -31.37 -0.76
CA TYR A 416 -2.66 -31.66 0.22
C TYR A 416 -4.07 -31.63 -0.40
N MET A 417 -4.32 -30.70 -1.33
CA MET A 417 -5.60 -30.66 -2.07
C MET A 417 -5.81 -31.88 -2.94
N LEU A 418 -4.76 -32.40 -3.58
CA LEU A 418 -4.83 -33.65 -4.36
C LEU A 418 -5.09 -34.88 -3.46
N ASP A 419 -4.44 -34.93 -2.29
CA ASP A 419 -4.58 -36.00 -1.33
C ASP A 419 -6.02 -36.07 -0.70
N MET A 420 -6.71 -34.92 -0.59
CA MET A 420 -8.11 -34.86 -0.14
C MET A 420 -9.10 -35.44 -1.16
N ALA A 421 -8.74 -35.51 -2.43
CA ALA A 421 -9.62 -36.03 -3.50
C ALA A 421 -9.62 -37.54 -3.62
N THR A 422 -8.80 -38.25 -2.84
CA THR A 422 -8.70 -39.70 -2.77
C THR A 422 -9.35 -40.22 -1.48
#